data_19f818fd6f3e7e930fd55feb9b72f6d5
#
_entry.id   19f818fd6f3e7e930fd55feb9b72f6d5
#
_cell.length_a   1.000
_cell.length_b   1.000
_cell.length_c   1.000
_cell.angle_alpha   90.00
_cell.angle_beta   90.00
_cell.angle_gamma   90.00
#
_symmetry.space_group_name_H-M   'P 1'
#
loop_
_entity.id
_entity.type
_entity.pdbx_description
1 polymer ?
#
loop_
_entity_poly.entity_id
_entity_poly.type
_entity_poly.pdbx_seq_one_letter_code
_entity_poly.pdbx_strand_id
1 'polypeptide(L)'
;MKLHEALRKVIRHFGVSVIEDKSLMSFLNDCRAFDECPAVKEVMQVIAAGSYGKRLCLAADESDDEFLRFADSLRDSLVREEKFSQESADYAVDSILFALGIVSSVKGPGDHGSEATHNRAQDNAVRNMVPDGAESHRSIYRGKDLTSAFESGEFSEGVADGSFRNIFPGDYITKEVTVPASPGVSGGSYMAKFIIADLDSALGHGVTAHHAVVVPETPLFDAPINTDSNNECGYAGSYMQRTVMLGVALGLAAAFGPSHLLIFNTDGQPSVCRLMTLSMLFGQQELPGSGDWSYFEKDDCLGGEQLAAFRLKPELQSCGMCYWLTDECSYSSKVFAIVNDYSKRDGIFVSSYSAVLAYGVRPFALLV
;
A
#
# COMPACT_ATOMS: atom_id res chain seq x y z
N MET A 1 -18.03 -11.53 22.84
CA MET A 1 -17.33 -10.93 21.68
C MET A 1 -17.36 -11.97 20.57
N LYS A 2 -17.70 -11.58 19.33
CA LYS A 2 -17.76 -12.53 18.22
C LYS A 2 -16.37 -13.10 17.88
N LEU A 3 -16.32 -14.33 17.32
CA LEU A 3 -15.05 -15.02 17.02
C LEU A 3 -14.12 -14.20 16.14
N HIS A 4 -14.64 -13.64 15.05
CA HIS A 4 -13.85 -12.85 14.11
C HIS A 4 -13.25 -11.56 14.72
N GLU A 5 -13.97 -10.92 15.66
CA GLU A 5 -13.47 -9.76 16.41
C GLU A 5 -12.36 -10.15 17.40
N ALA A 6 -12.54 -11.29 18.08
CA ALA A 6 -11.56 -11.83 19.00
C ALA A 6 -10.26 -12.24 18.28
N LEU A 7 -10.39 -12.96 17.17
CA LEU A 7 -9.23 -13.33 16.30
C LEU A 7 -8.49 -12.09 15.82
N ARG A 8 -9.20 -11.08 15.30
CA ARG A 8 -8.59 -9.85 14.83
C ARG A 8 -7.81 -9.13 15.93
N LYS A 9 -8.35 -9.10 17.15
CA LYS A 9 -7.67 -8.52 18.31
C LYS A 9 -6.41 -9.29 18.69
N VAL A 10 -6.48 -10.62 18.70
CA VAL A 10 -5.36 -11.51 19.05
C VAL A 10 -4.26 -11.42 17.99
N ILE A 11 -4.61 -11.51 16.71
CA ILE A 11 -3.66 -11.41 15.59
C ILE A 11 -2.99 -10.01 15.55
N ARG A 12 -3.72 -8.94 15.80
CA ARG A 12 -3.13 -7.60 15.89
C ARG A 12 -2.13 -7.45 17.04
N HIS A 13 -2.31 -8.18 18.11
CA HIS A 13 -1.44 -8.07 19.29
C HIS A 13 -0.22 -9.00 19.22
N PHE A 14 -0.38 -10.21 18.69
CA PHE A 14 0.66 -11.25 18.71
C PHE A 14 1.22 -11.60 17.32
N GLY A 15 0.65 -11.03 16.24
CA GLY A 15 0.99 -11.37 14.85
C GLY A 15 0.27 -12.63 14.35
N VAL A 16 0.39 -12.88 13.03
CA VAL A 16 -0.30 -13.99 12.33
C VAL A 16 0.15 -15.36 12.86
N SER A 17 1.42 -15.48 13.28
CA SER A 17 1.98 -16.73 13.81
C SER A 17 1.25 -17.27 15.04
N VAL A 18 0.42 -16.47 15.72
CA VAL A 18 -0.42 -16.92 16.82
C VAL A 18 -1.45 -17.99 16.40
N ILE A 19 -1.77 -18.07 15.09
CA ILE A 19 -2.73 -19.06 14.56
C ILE A 19 -2.21 -20.49 14.72
N GLU A 20 -0.90 -20.71 14.67
CA GLU A 20 -0.27 -22.00 14.89
C GLU A 20 0.14 -22.24 16.36
N ASP A 21 -0.08 -21.26 17.24
CA ASP A 21 0.28 -21.35 18.64
C ASP A 21 -0.85 -21.96 19.46
N LYS A 22 -0.52 -22.90 20.33
CA LYS A 22 -1.47 -23.52 21.28
C LYS A 22 -2.15 -22.51 22.23
N SER A 23 -1.52 -21.36 22.43
CA SER A 23 -2.07 -20.27 23.25
C SER A 23 -3.26 -19.55 22.59
N LEU A 24 -3.43 -19.65 21.25
CA LEU A 24 -4.58 -19.06 20.56
C LEU A 24 -5.91 -19.43 21.22
N MET A 25 -6.12 -20.71 21.51
CA MET A 25 -7.36 -21.20 22.11
C MET A 25 -7.58 -20.64 23.51
N SER A 26 -6.53 -20.38 24.29
CA SER A 26 -6.62 -19.73 25.60
C SER A 26 -7.11 -18.29 25.43
N PHE A 27 -6.48 -17.52 24.54
CA PHE A 27 -6.86 -16.13 24.26
C PHE A 27 -8.30 -16.00 23.77
N LEU A 28 -8.73 -16.90 22.87
CA LEU A 28 -10.11 -16.90 22.37
C LEU A 28 -11.14 -17.26 23.46
N ASN A 29 -10.82 -18.19 24.37
CA ASN A 29 -11.65 -18.50 25.52
C ASN A 29 -11.73 -17.30 26.49
N ASP A 30 -10.63 -16.65 26.80
CA ASP A 30 -10.59 -15.45 27.65
C ASP A 30 -11.45 -14.31 27.08
N CYS A 31 -11.48 -14.22 25.75
CA CYS A 31 -12.34 -13.28 25.03
C CYS A 31 -13.83 -13.73 24.95
N ARG A 32 -14.18 -14.93 25.44
CA ARG A 32 -15.52 -15.53 25.28
C ARG A 32 -15.98 -15.61 23.82
N ALA A 33 -15.05 -15.93 22.92
CA ALA A 33 -15.27 -15.91 21.48
C ALA A 33 -16.22 -17.01 20.97
N PHE A 34 -16.46 -18.04 21.79
CA PHE A 34 -17.26 -19.21 21.43
C PHE A 34 -18.65 -19.24 22.09
N ASP A 35 -19.01 -18.22 22.90
CA ASP A 35 -20.29 -18.21 23.63
C ASP A 35 -21.50 -18.26 22.68
N GLU A 36 -21.41 -17.60 21.51
CA GLU A 36 -22.49 -17.58 20.51
C GLU A 36 -22.50 -18.82 19.60
N CYS A 37 -21.36 -19.50 19.43
CA CYS A 37 -21.23 -20.69 18.58
C CYS A 37 -20.20 -21.69 19.13
N PRO A 38 -20.60 -22.52 20.13
CA PRO A 38 -19.69 -23.49 20.75
C PRO A 38 -19.11 -24.53 19.78
N ALA A 39 -19.86 -24.90 18.74
CA ALA A 39 -19.42 -25.88 17.73
C ALA A 39 -18.17 -25.44 16.97
N VAL A 40 -17.98 -24.13 16.79
CA VAL A 40 -16.79 -23.58 16.09
C VAL A 40 -15.50 -23.70 16.92
N LYS A 41 -15.63 -23.91 18.23
CA LYS A 41 -14.47 -24.13 19.11
C LYS A 41 -13.66 -25.37 18.71
N GLU A 42 -14.34 -26.47 18.37
CA GLU A 42 -13.69 -27.70 17.93
C GLU A 42 -12.99 -27.50 16.57
N VAL A 43 -13.63 -26.79 15.65
CA VAL A 43 -13.03 -26.44 14.35
C VAL A 43 -11.75 -25.62 14.56
N MET A 44 -11.80 -24.60 15.41
CA MET A 44 -10.62 -23.78 15.72
C MET A 44 -9.51 -24.55 16.41
N GLN A 45 -9.84 -25.55 17.24
CA GLN A 45 -8.85 -26.45 17.86
C GLN A 45 -8.11 -27.28 16.81
N VAL A 46 -8.84 -27.84 15.83
CA VAL A 46 -8.25 -28.61 14.73
C VAL A 46 -7.36 -27.72 13.87
N ILE A 47 -7.80 -26.52 13.55
CA ILE A 47 -6.99 -25.55 12.79
C ILE A 47 -5.70 -25.21 13.55
N ALA A 48 -5.78 -24.87 14.83
CA ALA A 48 -4.63 -24.44 15.64
C ALA A 48 -3.68 -25.59 16.01
N ALA A 49 -4.18 -26.81 16.19
CA ALA A 49 -3.37 -27.96 16.60
C ALA A 49 -2.73 -28.73 15.43
N GLY A 50 -3.22 -28.54 14.22
CA GLY A 50 -2.82 -29.30 13.05
C GLY A 50 -1.87 -28.56 12.09
N SER A 51 -1.62 -29.19 10.95
CA SER A 51 -0.84 -28.61 9.85
C SER A 51 -1.54 -27.40 9.20
N TYR A 52 -2.84 -27.21 9.45
CA TYR A 52 -3.66 -26.14 8.89
C TYR A 52 -3.20 -24.76 9.38
N GLY A 53 -2.96 -24.59 10.67
CA GLY A 53 -2.48 -23.31 11.24
C GLY A 53 -1.16 -22.87 10.62
N LYS A 54 -0.20 -23.81 10.51
CA LYS A 54 1.08 -23.54 9.88
C LYS A 54 0.95 -23.15 8.40
N ARG A 55 0.09 -23.85 7.66
CA ARG A 55 -0.15 -23.53 6.24
C ARG A 55 -0.88 -22.20 6.08
N LEU A 56 -1.79 -21.84 6.99
CA LEU A 56 -2.42 -20.52 7.03
C LEU A 56 -1.40 -19.40 7.25
N CYS A 57 -0.44 -19.59 8.16
CA CYS A 57 0.62 -18.63 8.39
C CYS A 57 1.52 -18.46 7.16
N LEU A 58 1.87 -19.56 6.47
CA LEU A 58 2.67 -19.52 5.25
C LEU A 58 1.90 -18.86 4.09
N ALA A 59 0.61 -19.21 3.94
CA ALA A 59 -0.23 -18.65 2.89
C ALA A 59 -0.55 -17.15 3.11
N ALA A 60 -0.50 -16.67 4.34
CA ALA A 60 -0.69 -15.25 4.65
C ALA A 60 0.43 -14.34 4.09
N ASP A 61 1.59 -14.93 3.75
CA ASP A 61 2.71 -14.25 3.08
C ASP A 61 2.64 -14.33 1.54
N GLU A 62 1.65 -15.07 1.01
CA GLU A 62 1.40 -15.23 -0.43
C GLU A 62 0.36 -14.21 -0.94
N SER A 63 -0.05 -14.30 -2.22
CA SER A 63 -1.09 -13.43 -2.76
C SER A 63 -2.48 -13.77 -2.19
N ASP A 64 -3.37 -12.77 -2.10
CA ASP A 64 -4.74 -12.95 -1.62
C ASP A 64 -5.50 -14.05 -2.41
N ASP A 65 -5.25 -14.20 -3.70
CA ASP A 65 -5.88 -15.22 -4.53
C ASP A 65 -5.43 -16.64 -4.17
N GLU A 66 -4.15 -16.83 -3.85
CA GLU A 66 -3.61 -18.13 -3.39
C GLU A 66 -4.11 -18.45 -2.00
N PHE A 67 -4.19 -17.43 -1.14
CA PHE A 67 -4.77 -17.59 0.19
C PHE A 67 -6.24 -17.99 0.13
N LEU A 68 -7.05 -17.35 -0.72
CA LEU A 68 -8.47 -17.68 -0.91
C LEU A 68 -8.66 -19.11 -1.44
N ARG A 69 -7.85 -19.55 -2.43
CA ARG A 69 -7.86 -20.95 -2.91
C ARG A 69 -7.50 -21.93 -1.80
N PHE A 70 -6.53 -21.58 -0.98
CA PHE A 70 -6.19 -22.39 0.19
C PHE A 70 -7.34 -22.43 1.22
N ALA A 71 -7.97 -21.30 1.49
CA ALA A 71 -9.12 -21.21 2.39
C ALA A 71 -10.28 -22.09 1.93
N ASP A 72 -10.58 -22.12 0.62
CA ASP A 72 -11.60 -23.01 0.05
C ASP A 72 -11.22 -24.49 0.22
N SER A 73 -9.96 -24.84 -0.06
CA SER A 73 -9.44 -26.20 0.20
C SER A 73 -9.52 -26.58 1.66
N LEU A 74 -9.27 -25.63 2.57
CA LEU A 74 -9.37 -25.84 4.02
C LEU A 74 -10.82 -26.11 4.45
N ARG A 75 -11.80 -25.35 3.94
CA ARG A 75 -13.23 -25.60 4.18
C ARG A 75 -13.63 -27.03 3.77
N ASP A 76 -13.23 -27.41 2.56
CA ASP A 76 -13.50 -28.75 2.03
C ASP A 76 -12.88 -29.84 2.90
N SER A 77 -11.65 -29.68 3.36
CA SER A 77 -10.96 -30.65 4.24
C SER A 77 -11.66 -30.73 5.62
N LEU A 78 -12.01 -29.60 6.22
CA LEU A 78 -12.72 -29.57 7.50
C LEU A 78 -14.07 -30.32 7.43
N VAL A 79 -14.79 -30.18 6.31
CA VAL A 79 -16.07 -30.86 6.14
C VAL A 79 -15.92 -32.35 5.78
N ARG A 80 -15.03 -32.68 4.82
CA ARG A 80 -14.91 -34.05 4.31
C ARG A 80 -14.07 -34.96 5.18
N GLU A 81 -12.94 -34.46 5.71
CA GLU A 81 -11.98 -35.25 6.46
C GLU A 81 -12.30 -35.21 7.97
N GLU A 82 -12.52 -34.02 8.51
CA GLU A 82 -12.73 -33.81 9.95
C GLU A 82 -14.22 -33.93 10.35
N LYS A 83 -15.13 -34.04 9.37
CA LYS A 83 -16.59 -34.25 9.60
C LYS A 83 -17.32 -33.11 10.30
N PHE A 84 -16.80 -31.89 10.23
CA PHE A 84 -17.51 -30.72 10.75
C PHE A 84 -18.68 -30.33 9.83
N SER A 85 -19.65 -29.59 10.39
CA SER A 85 -20.72 -29.00 9.57
C SER A 85 -20.16 -27.91 8.67
N GLN A 86 -20.76 -27.77 7.47
CA GLN A 86 -20.37 -26.70 6.52
C GLN A 86 -20.43 -25.33 7.19
N GLU A 87 -21.51 -25.05 7.90
CA GLU A 87 -21.71 -23.78 8.61
C GLU A 87 -20.60 -23.46 9.62
N SER A 88 -20.15 -24.45 10.40
CA SER A 88 -19.08 -24.25 11.37
C SER A 88 -17.71 -24.08 10.71
N ALA A 89 -17.45 -24.81 9.63
CA ALA A 89 -16.23 -24.69 8.85
C ALA A 89 -16.15 -23.32 8.17
N ASP A 90 -17.24 -22.89 7.52
CA ASP A 90 -17.33 -21.60 6.85
C ASP A 90 -17.13 -20.44 7.85
N TYR A 91 -17.85 -20.46 8.98
CA TYR A 91 -17.70 -19.40 9.97
C TYR A 91 -16.30 -19.33 10.59
N ALA A 92 -15.64 -20.46 10.83
CA ALA A 92 -14.28 -20.48 11.34
C ALA A 92 -13.29 -19.89 10.32
N VAL A 93 -13.36 -20.34 9.07
CA VAL A 93 -12.46 -19.86 8.00
C VAL A 93 -12.73 -18.40 7.67
N ASP A 94 -13.99 -17.99 7.53
CA ASP A 94 -14.34 -16.58 7.30
C ASP A 94 -13.91 -15.67 8.45
N SER A 95 -13.94 -16.17 9.69
CA SER A 95 -13.45 -15.42 10.85
C SER A 95 -11.93 -15.20 10.79
N ILE A 96 -11.18 -16.17 10.28
CA ILE A 96 -9.73 -16.02 10.05
C ILE A 96 -9.47 -15.04 8.91
N LEU A 97 -10.17 -15.17 7.77
CA LEU A 97 -10.06 -14.25 6.64
C LEU A 97 -10.36 -12.80 7.04
N PHE A 98 -11.39 -12.60 7.87
CA PHE A 98 -11.71 -11.28 8.42
C PHE A 98 -10.61 -10.74 9.35
N ALA A 99 -10.07 -11.59 10.20
CA ALA A 99 -9.03 -11.19 11.13
C ALA A 99 -7.72 -10.81 10.42
N LEU A 100 -7.45 -11.44 9.28
CA LEU A 100 -6.33 -11.12 8.38
C LEU A 100 -6.62 -9.92 7.45
N GLY A 101 -7.86 -9.44 7.41
CA GLY A 101 -8.26 -8.29 6.58
C GLY A 101 -8.60 -8.63 5.13
N ILE A 102 -8.68 -9.91 4.78
CA ILE A 102 -8.98 -10.40 3.41
C ILE A 102 -10.47 -10.24 3.08
N VAL A 103 -11.34 -10.39 4.08
CA VAL A 103 -12.79 -10.13 3.96
C VAL A 103 -13.23 -9.04 4.93
N SER A 104 -14.22 -8.24 4.53
CA SER A 104 -14.69 -7.09 5.31
C SER A 104 -15.78 -7.42 6.34
N SER A 105 -16.45 -8.58 6.20
CA SER A 105 -17.54 -9.00 7.08
C SER A 105 -17.63 -10.52 7.19
N VAL A 106 -18.19 -11.02 8.30
CA VAL A 106 -18.43 -12.44 8.55
C VAL A 106 -19.88 -12.63 8.91
N LYS A 107 -20.57 -13.60 8.27
CA LYS A 107 -21.91 -14.01 8.63
C LYS A 107 -21.84 -14.95 9.83
N GLY A 108 -22.61 -14.65 10.89
CA GLY A 108 -22.72 -15.53 12.05
C GLY A 108 -23.55 -16.78 11.76
N PRO A 109 -23.36 -17.86 12.56
CA PRO A 109 -24.21 -19.04 12.46
C PRO A 109 -25.65 -18.65 12.84
N GLY A 110 -26.61 -18.99 11.97
CA GLY A 110 -28.04 -18.67 12.15
C GLY A 110 -28.59 -17.55 11.27
N ASP A 111 -27.76 -16.83 10.54
CA ASP A 111 -28.23 -15.87 9.53
C ASP A 111 -28.60 -16.59 8.21
N HIS A 112 -29.72 -17.31 8.23
CA HIS A 112 -30.28 -17.96 7.05
C HIS A 112 -30.92 -16.93 6.10
N GLY A 113 -30.13 -16.48 5.14
CA GLY A 113 -30.59 -15.66 4.03
C GLY A 113 -29.82 -16.00 2.77
N SER A 114 -30.41 -16.89 1.95
CA SER A 114 -30.10 -17.22 0.55
C SER A 114 -28.68 -17.61 0.19
N GLU A 115 -28.56 -18.79 -0.43
CA GLU A 115 -27.35 -19.36 -1.08
C GLU A 115 -26.54 -18.32 -1.84
N ALA A 116 -25.33 -18.13 -1.42
CA ALA A 116 -24.33 -17.30 -2.12
C ALA A 116 -23.53 -18.21 -3.05
N THR A 117 -23.82 -18.13 -4.33
CA THR A 117 -22.88 -18.45 -5.39
C THR A 117 -21.64 -17.58 -5.19
N HIS A 118 -20.53 -18.21 -4.81
CA HIS A 118 -19.24 -17.57 -4.74
C HIS A 118 -18.85 -16.94 -6.08
N ASN A 119 -18.34 -15.72 -6.01
CA ASN A 119 -17.55 -15.02 -7.00
C ASN A 119 -18.28 -14.29 -8.14
N ARG A 120 -18.05 -13.05 -8.22
CA ARG A 120 -18.50 -11.93 -9.05
C ARG A 120 -19.61 -11.07 -8.44
N ALA A 121 -20.43 -11.60 -7.51
CA ALA A 121 -21.50 -10.80 -6.89
C ALA A 121 -20.97 -9.93 -5.71
N GLN A 122 -19.85 -10.29 -5.06
CA GLN A 122 -19.29 -9.48 -3.97
C GLN A 122 -18.53 -8.26 -4.47
N ASP A 123 -17.76 -8.38 -5.55
CA ASP A 123 -17.19 -7.20 -6.24
C ASP A 123 -18.29 -6.24 -6.70
N ASN A 124 -19.44 -6.77 -7.13
CA ASN A 124 -20.59 -5.97 -7.51
C ASN A 124 -21.40 -5.41 -6.31
N ALA A 125 -21.36 -6.05 -5.14
CA ALA A 125 -22.09 -5.57 -3.95
C ALA A 125 -21.33 -4.42 -3.28
N VAL A 126 -20.00 -4.44 -3.24
CA VAL A 126 -19.19 -3.30 -2.81
C VAL A 126 -19.32 -2.15 -3.82
N ARG A 127 -19.40 -2.46 -5.13
CA ARG A 127 -19.68 -1.47 -6.18
C ARG A 127 -20.97 -0.66 -5.94
N ASN A 128 -21.98 -1.26 -5.32
CA ASN A 128 -23.28 -0.60 -5.10
C ASN A 128 -23.37 0.16 -3.77
N MET A 129 -22.34 0.15 -2.92
CA MET A 129 -22.36 0.78 -1.60
C MET A 129 -21.43 1.97 -1.45
N VAL A 130 -20.43 2.11 -2.32
CA VAL A 130 -19.52 3.26 -2.30
C VAL A 130 -19.84 4.11 -3.52
N PRO A 131 -20.24 5.38 -3.34
CA PRO A 131 -20.42 6.29 -4.47
C PRO A 131 -19.13 6.43 -5.26
N ASP A 132 -19.23 6.44 -6.59
CA ASP A 132 -18.09 6.73 -7.46
C ASP A 132 -17.55 8.15 -7.15
N GLY A 133 -16.25 8.33 -7.25
CA GLY A 133 -15.56 9.59 -7.06
C GLY A 133 -14.37 9.53 -6.11
N ALA A 134 -13.42 10.43 -6.31
CA ALA A 134 -12.17 10.47 -5.56
C ALA A 134 -12.39 10.52 -4.04
N GLU A 135 -13.27 11.41 -3.56
CA GLU A 135 -13.50 11.63 -2.12
C GLU A 135 -13.96 10.35 -1.41
N SER A 136 -14.90 9.62 -2.02
CA SER A 136 -15.41 8.36 -1.45
C SER A 136 -14.35 7.27 -1.44
N HIS A 137 -13.59 7.15 -2.52
CA HIS A 137 -12.59 6.10 -2.69
C HIS A 137 -11.33 6.35 -1.85
N ARG A 138 -10.92 7.60 -1.63
CA ARG A 138 -9.76 7.99 -0.79
C ARG A 138 -9.85 7.52 0.66
N SER A 139 -11.00 7.05 1.12
CA SER A 139 -11.20 6.51 2.46
C SER A 139 -11.02 4.99 2.57
N ILE A 140 -10.78 4.29 1.44
CA ILE A 140 -10.73 2.83 1.36
C ILE A 140 -9.38 2.38 0.82
N TYR A 141 -8.66 1.52 1.54
CA TYR A 141 -7.48 0.81 1.05
C TYR A 141 -7.89 -0.55 0.50
N ARG A 142 -7.45 -0.92 -0.74
CA ARG A 142 -7.84 -2.18 -1.35
C ARG A 142 -6.67 -3.11 -1.68
N GLY A 143 -5.74 -2.73 -2.56
CA GLY A 143 -4.58 -3.54 -2.91
C GLY A 143 -4.78 -4.49 -4.09
N LYS A 144 -5.68 -4.16 -5.03
CA LYS A 144 -5.98 -4.96 -6.23
C LYS A 144 -5.00 -4.67 -7.36
N ASP A 145 -4.64 -5.70 -8.15
CA ASP A 145 -3.90 -5.53 -9.40
C ASP A 145 -4.80 -4.90 -10.48
N LEU A 146 -4.40 -3.75 -10.98
CA LEU A 146 -5.07 -3.02 -12.07
C LEU A 146 -4.29 -3.05 -13.38
N THR A 147 -3.23 -3.87 -13.50
CA THR A 147 -2.38 -3.92 -14.70
C THR A 147 -3.20 -4.19 -15.95
N SER A 148 -4.09 -5.19 -15.92
CA SER A 148 -4.97 -5.50 -17.06
C SER A 148 -6.00 -4.40 -17.34
N ALA A 149 -6.54 -3.76 -16.31
CA ALA A 149 -7.48 -2.64 -16.46
C ALA A 149 -6.80 -1.41 -17.08
N PHE A 150 -5.54 -1.17 -16.73
CA PHE A 150 -4.72 -0.14 -17.37
C PHE A 150 -4.46 -0.45 -18.85
N GLU A 151 -4.11 -1.69 -19.18
CA GLU A 151 -3.85 -2.12 -20.54
C GLU A 151 -5.10 -2.15 -21.45
N SER A 152 -6.27 -2.39 -20.88
CA SER A 152 -7.55 -2.35 -21.61
C SER A 152 -8.11 -0.93 -21.79
N GLY A 153 -7.58 0.08 -21.08
CA GLY A 153 -8.08 1.45 -21.07
C GLY A 153 -9.16 1.74 -20.03
N GLU A 154 -9.70 0.73 -19.34
CA GLU A 154 -10.72 0.93 -18.29
C GLU A 154 -10.24 1.84 -17.15
N PHE A 155 -8.95 1.73 -16.81
CA PHE A 155 -8.34 2.60 -15.81
C PHE A 155 -8.40 4.07 -16.23
N SER A 156 -7.93 4.38 -17.44
CA SER A 156 -7.89 5.75 -17.96
C SER A 156 -9.29 6.33 -18.17
N GLU A 157 -10.27 5.54 -18.58
CA GLU A 157 -11.67 5.97 -18.66
C GLU A 157 -12.21 6.37 -17.28
N GLY A 158 -11.98 5.55 -16.25
CA GLY A 158 -12.43 5.83 -14.89
C GLY A 158 -11.73 7.01 -14.23
N VAL A 159 -10.47 7.29 -14.60
CA VAL A 159 -9.76 8.50 -14.15
C VAL A 159 -10.26 9.72 -14.90
N ALA A 160 -10.36 9.68 -16.22
CA ALA A 160 -10.70 10.83 -17.07
C ALA A 160 -12.09 11.41 -16.75
N ASP A 161 -13.06 10.57 -16.41
CA ASP A 161 -14.42 11.02 -16.05
C ASP A 161 -14.58 11.38 -14.56
N GLY A 162 -13.53 11.22 -13.74
CA GLY A 162 -13.51 11.48 -12.30
C GLY A 162 -14.33 10.51 -11.46
N SER A 163 -14.87 9.46 -12.06
CA SER A 163 -15.61 8.42 -11.32
C SER A 163 -14.69 7.50 -10.51
N PHE A 164 -13.44 7.33 -10.95
CA PHE A 164 -12.48 6.39 -10.40
C PHE A 164 -13.04 4.97 -10.23
N ARG A 165 -13.97 4.60 -11.10
CA ARG A 165 -14.65 3.32 -11.02
C ARG A 165 -13.67 2.17 -10.91
N ASN A 166 -13.75 1.40 -9.81
CA ASN A 166 -12.82 0.33 -9.47
C ASN A 166 -11.34 0.76 -9.31
N ILE A 167 -11.07 1.98 -8.89
CA ILE A 167 -9.73 2.46 -8.58
C ILE A 167 -9.73 2.96 -7.15
N PHE A 168 -8.85 2.42 -6.29
CA PHE A 168 -8.77 2.76 -4.88
C PHE A 168 -7.32 2.92 -4.42
N PRO A 169 -7.04 3.71 -3.39
CA PRO A 169 -5.74 3.71 -2.75
C PRO A 169 -5.27 2.30 -2.37
N GLY A 170 -4.00 2.01 -2.64
CA GLY A 170 -3.40 0.70 -2.43
C GLY A 170 -3.50 -0.26 -3.61
N ASP A 171 -4.44 -0.05 -4.55
CA ASP A 171 -4.41 -0.77 -5.83
C ASP A 171 -3.11 -0.49 -6.56
N TYR A 172 -2.72 -1.35 -7.49
CA TYR A 172 -1.42 -1.20 -8.13
C TYR A 172 -1.43 -1.60 -9.61
N ILE A 173 -0.42 -1.06 -10.32
CA ILE A 173 -0.11 -1.39 -11.71
C ILE A 173 1.35 -1.84 -11.74
N THR A 174 1.64 -3.00 -12.33
CA THR A 174 3.01 -3.50 -12.51
C THR A 174 3.54 -3.12 -13.88
N LYS A 175 4.69 -2.44 -13.92
CA LYS A 175 5.35 -2.01 -15.17
C LYS A 175 6.86 -2.15 -15.07
N GLU A 176 7.49 -2.42 -16.21
CA GLU A 176 8.92 -2.35 -16.35
C GLU A 176 9.32 -0.91 -16.75
N VAL A 177 10.16 -0.29 -15.94
CA VAL A 177 10.68 1.07 -16.16
C VAL A 177 12.15 0.99 -16.49
N THR A 178 12.54 1.43 -17.68
CA THR A 178 13.95 1.49 -18.09
C THR A 178 14.48 2.91 -17.91
N VAL A 179 15.48 3.04 -17.04
CA VAL A 179 16.15 4.33 -16.76
C VAL A 179 17.51 4.34 -17.45
N PRO A 180 17.84 5.38 -18.23
CA PRO A 180 19.14 5.48 -18.88
C PRO A 180 20.27 5.68 -17.85
N ALA A 181 21.46 5.21 -18.18
CA ALA A 181 22.64 5.48 -17.38
C ALA A 181 22.99 6.99 -17.38
N SER A 182 23.42 7.49 -16.23
CA SER A 182 23.91 8.85 -16.06
C SER A 182 25.01 8.89 -14.99
N PRO A 183 25.78 9.96 -14.82
CA PRO A 183 26.84 10.01 -13.80
C PRO A 183 26.30 9.62 -12.40
N GLY A 184 26.85 8.58 -11.78
CA GLY A 184 26.39 8.06 -10.50
C GLY A 184 25.11 7.21 -10.53
N VAL A 185 24.55 6.94 -11.73
CA VAL A 185 23.41 6.06 -11.94
C VAL A 185 23.74 5.01 -12.99
N SER A 186 23.72 3.74 -12.62
CA SER A 186 24.12 2.64 -13.54
C SER A 186 23.18 2.46 -14.73
N GLY A 187 21.95 2.98 -14.64
CA GLY A 187 20.90 2.68 -15.60
C GLY A 187 20.42 1.23 -15.47
N GLY A 188 19.27 0.91 -16.04
CA GLY A 188 18.73 -0.45 -16.03
C GLY A 188 17.23 -0.49 -16.24
N SER A 189 16.71 -1.72 -16.33
CA SER A 189 15.27 -2.01 -16.34
C SER A 189 14.85 -2.53 -14.99
N TYR A 190 13.79 -1.94 -14.44
CA TYR A 190 13.26 -2.22 -13.10
C TYR A 190 11.79 -2.61 -13.21
N MET A 191 11.48 -3.86 -12.89
CA MET A 191 10.08 -4.27 -12.72
C MET A 191 9.55 -3.67 -11.42
N ALA A 192 8.60 -2.77 -11.51
CA ALA A 192 8.08 -2.05 -10.36
C ALA A 192 6.56 -2.17 -10.26
N LYS A 193 6.09 -2.36 -9.03
CA LYS A 193 4.69 -2.30 -8.63
C LYS A 193 4.40 -0.87 -8.21
N PHE A 194 3.63 -0.15 -9.01
CA PHE A 194 3.22 1.23 -8.75
C PHE A 194 1.89 1.24 -8.02
N ILE A 195 1.90 1.61 -6.75
CA ILE A 195 0.70 1.72 -5.92
C ILE A 195 -0.05 2.99 -6.28
N ILE A 196 -1.37 2.91 -6.36
CA ILE A 196 -2.25 4.08 -6.36
C ILE A 196 -2.17 4.69 -4.96
N ALA A 197 -1.42 5.78 -4.84
CA ALA A 197 -1.18 6.42 -3.56
C ALA A 197 -2.30 7.38 -3.16
N ASP A 198 -2.92 8.03 -4.15
CA ASP A 198 -4.07 8.90 -3.94
C ASP A 198 -4.85 9.15 -5.24
N LEU A 199 -6.01 9.79 -5.11
CA LEU A 199 -6.89 10.19 -6.22
C LEU A 199 -7.16 11.70 -6.10
N ASP A 200 -6.96 12.45 -7.19
CA ASP A 200 -7.24 13.89 -7.29
C ASP A 200 -6.54 14.77 -6.22
N SER A 201 -5.49 14.31 -5.57
CA SER A 201 -4.83 15.11 -4.52
C SER A 201 -4.17 16.40 -5.02
N ALA A 202 -3.84 16.49 -6.30
CA ALA A 202 -3.30 17.70 -6.93
C ALA A 202 -4.39 18.55 -7.63
N LEU A 203 -5.65 18.10 -7.62
CA LEU A 203 -6.74 18.82 -8.30
C LEU A 203 -6.97 20.17 -7.59
N GLY A 204 -6.90 21.26 -8.37
CA GLY A 204 -6.95 22.61 -7.82
C GLY A 204 -5.60 23.16 -7.31
N HIS A 205 -4.56 22.32 -7.22
CA HIS A 205 -3.20 22.70 -6.85
C HIS A 205 -2.27 22.72 -8.08
N GLY A 206 -2.68 23.41 -9.13
CA GLY A 206 -1.93 23.50 -10.38
C GLY A 206 -2.24 22.40 -11.39
N VAL A 207 -3.05 21.41 -11.02
CA VAL A 207 -3.57 20.35 -11.88
C VAL A 207 -5.09 20.52 -12.03
N THR A 208 -5.59 20.48 -13.27
CA THR A 208 -7.02 20.66 -13.57
C THR A 208 -7.69 19.37 -14.07
N ALA A 209 -6.92 18.38 -14.47
CA ALA A 209 -7.43 17.08 -14.90
C ALA A 209 -7.55 16.11 -13.72
N HIS A 210 -8.54 15.23 -13.76
CA HIS A 210 -8.63 14.10 -12.84
C HIS A 210 -7.40 13.19 -12.99
N HIS A 211 -6.91 12.66 -11.89
CA HIS A 211 -5.67 11.86 -11.90
C HIS A 211 -5.56 10.91 -10.71
N ALA A 212 -4.81 9.84 -10.92
CA ALA A 212 -4.34 8.97 -9.85
C ALA A 212 -2.85 9.25 -9.58
N VAL A 213 -2.48 9.44 -8.32
CA VAL A 213 -1.09 9.53 -7.90
C VAL A 213 -0.53 8.13 -7.78
N VAL A 214 0.56 7.84 -8.47
CA VAL A 214 1.25 6.54 -8.38
C VAL A 214 2.63 6.68 -7.80
N VAL A 215 3.01 5.71 -6.95
CA VAL A 215 4.31 5.63 -6.29
C VAL A 215 4.81 4.19 -6.37
N PRO A 216 6.07 3.91 -6.76
CA PRO A 216 6.57 2.54 -6.71
C PRO A 216 6.59 2.03 -5.27
N GLU A 217 6.24 0.75 -5.06
CA GLU A 217 6.20 0.13 -3.73
C GLU A 217 7.56 0.20 -3.03
N THR A 218 8.63 -0.02 -3.79
CA THR A 218 10.03 0.14 -3.36
C THR A 218 10.75 1.13 -4.25
N PRO A 219 11.87 1.73 -3.80
CA PRO A 219 12.73 2.54 -4.66
C PRO A 219 13.16 1.78 -5.92
N LEU A 220 13.24 2.47 -7.05
CA LEU A 220 13.64 1.87 -8.31
C LEU A 220 15.13 1.52 -8.31
N PHE A 221 15.97 2.44 -7.81
CA PHE A 221 17.42 2.33 -7.73
C PHE A 221 17.96 3.35 -6.75
N ASP A 222 19.27 3.34 -6.50
CA ASP A 222 19.95 4.32 -5.66
C ASP A 222 20.64 5.39 -6.52
N ALA A 223 20.54 6.66 -6.10
CA ALA A 223 21.24 7.78 -6.71
C ALA A 223 21.51 8.90 -5.69
N PRO A 224 22.51 9.76 -5.90
CA PRO A 224 22.71 10.95 -5.08
C PRO A 224 21.77 12.08 -5.52
N ILE A 225 21.44 12.97 -4.58
CA ILE A 225 20.77 14.24 -4.94
C ILE A 225 21.68 15.11 -5.79
N ASN A 226 22.97 15.19 -5.45
CA ASN A 226 24.00 15.90 -6.22
C ASN A 226 25.27 15.07 -6.36
N THR A 227 26.01 15.30 -7.46
CA THR A 227 27.29 14.65 -7.73
C THR A 227 28.45 15.29 -6.96
N ASP A 228 28.25 16.50 -6.45
CA ASP A 228 29.20 17.23 -5.60
C ASP A 228 28.49 17.85 -4.38
N SER A 229 29.27 18.47 -3.49
CA SER A 229 28.73 19.09 -2.29
C SER A 229 28.17 20.51 -2.51
N ASN A 230 28.13 21.00 -3.75
CA ASN A 230 27.63 22.32 -4.08
C ASN A 230 26.18 22.22 -4.56
N ASN A 231 25.23 22.63 -3.72
CA ASN A 231 23.81 22.70 -4.06
C ASN A 231 23.25 24.05 -3.60
N GLU A 232 23.59 25.11 -4.33
CA GLU A 232 23.13 26.46 -4.04
C GLU A 232 21.68 26.72 -4.50
N CYS A 233 21.15 25.84 -5.36
CA CYS A 233 19.86 26.01 -5.99
C CYS A 233 18.77 25.06 -5.43
N GLY A 234 19.02 24.42 -4.32
CA GLY A 234 18.08 23.50 -3.68
C GLY A 234 17.72 22.27 -4.54
N TYR A 235 16.63 21.59 -4.19
CA TYR A 235 16.18 20.40 -4.93
C TYR A 235 15.90 20.72 -6.41
N ALA A 236 15.23 21.81 -6.72
CA ALA A 236 14.93 22.22 -8.11
C ALA A 236 16.17 22.38 -8.99
N GLY A 237 17.27 22.81 -8.38
CA GLY A 237 18.57 22.96 -9.04
C GLY A 237 19.43 21.71 -9.03
N SER A 238 19.05 20.67 -8.30
CA SER A 238 19.86 19.48 -8.05
C SER A 238 20.09 18.63 -9.30
N TYR A 239 21.16 17.82 -9.25
CA TYR A 239 21.42 16.77 -10.24
C TYR A 239 20.26 15.74 -10.28
N MET A 240 19.70 15.41 -9.13
CA MET A 240 18.54 14.53 -9.04
C MET A 240 17.39 15.05 -9.92
N GLN A 241 16.95 16.30 -9.71
CA GLN A 241 15.80 16.85 -10.46
C GLN A 241 16.13 17.03 -11.95
N ARG A 242 17.31 17.55 -12.29
CA ARG A 242 17.63 17.93 -13.67
C ARG A 242 18.09 16.78 -14.56
N THR A 243 18.59 15.71 -13.98
CA THR A 243 19.18 14.60 -14.74
C THR A 243 18.55 13.27 -14.40
N VAL A 244 18.53 12.89 -13.11
CA VAL A 244 18.02 11.59 -12.70
C VAL A 244 16.51 11.49 -12.95
N MET A 245 15.75 12.48 -12.50
CA MET A 245 14.30 12.51 -12.68
C MET A 245 13.88 12.65 -14.14
N LEU A 246 14.69 13.31 -14.98
CA LEU A 246 14.46 13.31 -16.43
C LEU A 246 14.60 11.89 -17.02
N GLY A 247 15.61 11.13 -16.59
CA GLY A 247 15.76 9.73 -16.98
C GLY A 247 14.60 8.85 -16.51
N VAL A 248 14.14 9.05 -15.27
CA VAL A 248 12.94 8.38 -14.73
C VAL A 248 11.69 8.75 -15.53
N ALA A 249 11.49 10.03 -15.87
CA ALA A 249 10.35 10.50 -16.66
C ALA A 249 10.30 9.84 -18.04
N LEU A 250 11.45 9.69 -18.71
CA LEU A 250 11.54 8.97 -19.99
C LEU A 250 11.16 7.49 -19.82
N GLY A 251 11.64 6.85 -18.76
CA GLY A 251 11.30 5.46 -18.45
C GLY A 251 9.80 5.28 -18.12
N LEU A 252 9.21 6.19 -17.36
CA LEU A 252 7.77 6.18 -17.07
C LEU A 252 6.94 6.43 -18.32
N ALA A 253 7.35 7.37 -19.19
CA ALA A 253 6.67 7.63 -20.45
C ALA A 253 6.72 6.42 -21.40
N ALA A 254 7.81 5.66 -21.39
CA ALA A 254 7.90 4.41 -22.16
C ALA A 254 7.02 3.30 -21.56
N ALA A 255 6.92 3.21 -20.21
CA ALA A 255 6.19 2.16 -19.50
C ALA A 255 4.67 2.37 -19.50
N PHE A 256 4.21 3.59 -19.28
CA PHE A 256 2.78 3.93 -19.16
C PHE A 256 2.19 4.52 -20.44
N GLY A 257 3.02 5.02 -21.35
CA GLY A 257 2.60 5.85 -22.47
C GLY A 257 2.57 7.34 -22.09
N PRO A 258 3.12 8.23 -22.95
CA PRO A 258 3.22 9.66 -22.61
C PRO A 258 1.85 10.36 -22.48
N SER A 259 0.80 9.82 -23.11
CA SER A 259 -0.56 10.33 -23.03
C SER A 259 -1.25 10.03 -21.69
N HIS A 260 -0.72 9.10 -20.92
CA HIS A 260 -1.26 8.73 -19.61
C HIS A 260 -0.56 9.43 -18.45
N LEU A 261 0.43 10.26 -18.72
CA LEU A 261 1.18 10.99 -17.71
C LEU A 261 0.87 12.47 -17.75
N LEU A 262 0.45 13.05 -16.63
CA LEU A 262 0.28 14.49 -16.52
C LEU A 262 1.63 15.17 -16.28
N ILE A 263 1.76 16.35 -16.93
CA ILE A 263 2.80 17.30 -16.62
C ILE A 263 2.26 18.24 -15.54
N PHE A 264 2.96 18.37 -14.44
CA PHE A 264 2.63 19.29 -13.36
C PHE A 264 3.81 20.24 -13.09
N ASN A 265 3.53 21.41 -12.56
CA ASN A 265 4.56 22.39 -12.26
C ASN A 265 5.01 22.25 -10.81
N THR A 266 6.32 22.12 -10.61
CA THR A 266 6.96 22.17 -9.31
C THR A 266 8.12 23.16 -9.39
N ASP A 267 8.15 24.12 -8.48
CA ASP A 267 9.20 25.16 -8.42
C ASP A 267 9.38 25.93 -9.76
N GLY A 268 8.27 26.15 -10.46
CA GLY A 268 8.28 26.82 -11.76
C GLY A 268 8.83 25.99 -12.93
N GLN A 269 9.06 24.70 -12.73
CA GLN A 269 9.54 23.76 -13.75
C GLN A 269 8.48 22.70 -14.06
N PRO A 270 8.18 22.42 -15.34
CA PRO A 270 7.31 21.33 -15.73
C PRO A 270 8.00 19.99 -15.43
N SER A 271 7.28 19.08 -14.81
CA SER A 271 7.78 17.74 -14.48
C SER A 271 6.70 16.68 -14.72
N VAL A 272 7.11 15.48 -15.08
CA VAL A 272 6.24 14.29 -15.21
C VAL A 272 6.29 13.46 -13.92
N CYS A 273 7.40 13.54 -13.19
CA CYS A 273 7.59 12.84 -11.93
C CYS A 273 8.56 13.61 -11.03
N ARG A 274 8.48 13.35 -9.74
CA ARG A 274 9.32 14.00 -8.71
C ARG A 274 9.48 13.04 -7.53
N LEU A 275 10.48 13.27 -6.69
CA LEU A 275 10.55 12.61 -5.38
C LEU A 275 9.39 13.10 -4.49
N MET A 276 8.95 12.25 -3.58
CA MET A 276 7.92 12.61 -2.60
C MET A 276 8.43 13.63 -1.59
N THR A 277 7.50 14.30 -0.92
CA THR A 277 7.75 15.21 0.19
C THR A 277 7.44 14.54 1.52
N LEU A 278 7.91 15.13 2.63
CA LEU A 278 7.53 14.72 3.99
C LEU A 278 6.02 14.80 4.20
N SER A 279 5.37 15.87 3.70
CA SER A 279 3.92 16.04 3.83
C SER A 279 3.13 14.97 3.09
N MET A 280 3.57 14.52 1.93
CA MET A 280 2.94 13.43 1.19
C MET A 280 2.97 12.10 1.95
N LEU A 281 4.03 11.84 2.71
CA LEU A 281 4.18 10.61 3.48
C LEU A 281 3.51 10.66 4.85
N PHE A 282 3.70 11.75 5.60
CA PHE A 282 3.36 11.84 7.02
C PHE A 282 2.23 12.84 7.33
N GLY A 283 1.81 13.66 6.35
CA GLY A 283 0.85 14.73 6.56
C GLY A 283 1.44 15.86 7.38
N GLN A 284 0.59 16.49 8.21
CA GLN A 284 1.00 17.55 9.15
C GLN A 284 1.31 16.99 10.56
N GLN A 285 1.37 15.67 10.71
CA GLN A 285 1.65 15.02 12.00
C GLN A 285 3.12 15.15 12.40
N GLU A 286 3.40 14.91 13.68
CA GLU A 286 4.77 14.81 14.16
C GLU A 286 5.53 13.67 13.46
N LEU A 287 6.76 13.92 13.07
CA LEU A 287 7.60 12.93 12.42
C LEU A 287 7.86 11.74 13.34
N PRO A 288 7.81 10.50 12.84
CA PRO A 288 8.16 9.33 13.63
C PRO A 288 9.61 9.45 14.13
N GLY A 289 9.82 9.22 15.42
CA GLY A 289 11.13 8.96 16.01
C GLY A 289 11.93 10.12 16.55
N SER A 290 11.66 11.38 16.27
CA SER A 290 12.32 12.55 16.86
C SER A 290 12.31 13.80 15.96
N GLY A 291 11.64 13.74 14.84
CA GLY A 291 11.71 14.80 13.84
C GLY A 291 10.89 16.01 14.23
N ASP A 292 11.57 17.07 14.57
CA ASP A 292 10.98 18.39 14.56
C ASP A 292 10.91 18.86 13.10
N TRP A 293 9.68 19.08 12.58
CA TRP A 293 9.45 19.61 11.23
C TRP A 293 10.17 20.94 10.98
N SER A 294 10.52 21.67 12.05
CA SER A 294 11.22 22.95 11.95
C SER A 294 12.60 22.86 11.30
N TYR A 295 13.17 21.66 11.23
CA TYR A 295 14.46 21.43 10.55
C TYR A 295 14.38 21.30 9.06
N PHE A 296 13.17 21.16 8.49
CA PHE A 296 12.99 20.99 7.05
C PHE A 296 12.18 22.13 6.46
N GLU A 297 12.61 22.61 5.30
CA GLU A 297 11.80 23.52 4.50
C GLU A 297 10.64 22.76 3.89
N LYS A 298 9.41 23.22 4.15
CA LYS A 298 8.21 22.55 3.65
C LYS A 298 8.11 22.74 2.15
N ASP A 299 7.93 21.63 1.47
CA ASP A 299 7.54 21.58 0.06
C ASP A 299 6.06 21.22 -0.01
N ASP A 300 5.22 22.19 -0.40
CA ASP A 300 3.76 22.05 -0.50
C ASP A 300 3.33 21.46 -1.87
N CYS A 301 4.15 20.64 -2.47
CA CYS A 301 3.79 19.92 -3.69
C CYS A 301 2.49 19.14 -3.48
N LEU A 302 1.58 19.20 -4.44
CA LEU A 302 0.26 18.55 -4.38
C LEU A 302 -0.61 18.96 -3.17
N GLY A 303 -0.50 20.21 -2.68
CA GLY A 303 -1.36 20.74 -1.63
C GLY A 303 -0.92 20.38 -0.19
N GLY A 304 0.20 19.71 0.00
CA GLY A 304 0.78 19.44 1.32
C GLY A 304 0.01 18.44 2.18
N GLU A 305 -0.92 17.67 1.61
CA GLU A 305 -1.68 16.64 2.31
C GLU A 305 -0.97 15.28 2.27
N GLN A 306 -1.24 14.47 3.31
CA GLN A 306 -0.80 13.08 3.32
C GLN A 306 -1.57 12.27 2.28
N LEU A 307 -0.84 11.56 1.41
CA LEU A 307 -1.46 10.69 0.42
C LEU A 307 -2.28 9.56 1.09
N ALA A 308 -3.45 9.30 0.53
CA ALA A 308 -4.44 8.41 1.14
C ALA A 308 -3.91 7.01 1.47
N ALA A 309 -3.11 6.40 0.58
CA ALA A 309 -2.54 5.08 0.85
C ALA A 309 -1.63 5.06 2.08
N PHE A 310 -0.81 6.09 2.28
CA PHE A 310 0.08 6.19 3.45
C PHE A 310 -0.67 6.52 4.73
N ARG A 311 -1.79 7.24 4.64
CA ARG A 311 -2.69 7.49 5.76
C ARG A 311 -3.44 6.24 6.19
N LEU A 312 -3.94 5.47 5.23
CA LEU A 312 -4.75 4.27 5.47
C LEU A 312 -3.91 3.06 5.85
N LYS A 313 -2.67 2.98 5.33
CA LYS A 313 -1.71 1.90 5.58
C LYS A 313 -0.31 2.48 5.80
N PRO A 314 0.00 2.96 7.01
CA PRO A 314 1.27 3.61 7.33
C PRO A 314 2.50 2.73 7.07
N GLU A 315 2.35 1.40 7.04
CA GLU A 315 3.42 0.46 6.74
C GLU A 315 4.01 0.65 5.33
N LEU A 316 3.26 1.25 4.41
CA LEU A 316 3.74 1.58 3.07
C LEU A 316 4.78 2.71 3.03
N GLN A 317 4.91 3.48 4.11
CA GLN A 317 5.99 4.45 4.28
C GLN A 317 7.34 3.73 4.39
N SER A 318 7.32 2.54 5.02
CA SER A 318 8.43 1.61 5.08
C SER A 318 8.47 0.75 3.81
N CYS A 319 9.63 0.64 3.21
CA CYS A 319 9.84 -0.23 2.06
C CYS A 319 11.09 -1.13 2.21
N GLY A 320 11.64 -1.25 3.41
CA GLY A 320 12.85 -2.01 3.72
C GLY A 320 14.13 -1.35 3.21
N MET A 321 14.06 -0.15 2.68
CA MET A 321 15.17 0.61 2.10
C MET A 321 15.10 2.08 2.51
N CYS A 322 16.26 2.72 2.64
CA CYS A 322 16.33 4.17 2.81
C CYS A 322 16.10 4.86 1.47
N TYR A 323 15.34 5.95 1.42
CA TYR A 323 15.07 6.69 0.20
C TYR A 323 14.94 8.20 0.41
N TRP A 324 15.28 8.95 -0.63
CA TRP A 324 15.27 10.40 -0.65
C TRP A 324 13.87 10.99 -0.67
N LEU A 325 13.75 12.18 -0.05
CA LEU A 325 12.65 13.12 -0.21
C LEU A 325 13.18 14.44 -0.77
N THR A 326 12.26 15.33 -1.16
CA THR A 326 12.63 16.64 -1.70
C THR A 326 12.97 17.66 -0.63
N ASP A 327 12.54 17.44 0.61
CA ASP A 327 12.61 18.42 1.69
C ASP A 327 14.05 18.67 2.10
N GLU A 328 14.46 19.93 2.02
CA GLU A 328 15.79 20.40 2.39
C GLU A 328 15.88 20.71 3.88
N CYS A 329 17.05 20.53 4.46
CA CYS A 329 17.26 21.02 5.81
C CYS A 329 17.39 22.54 5.83
N SER A 330 16.65 23.20 6.71
CA SER A 330 16.64 24.66 6.89
C SER A 330 18.02 25.27 7.19
N TYR A 331 18.96 24.47 7.71
CA TYR A 331 20.31 24.91 8.02
C TYR A 331 21.32 24.67 6.88
N SER A 332 20.95 23.88 5.87
CA SER A 332 21.86 23.60 4.73
C SER A 332 21.12 22.96 3.55
N SER A 333 21.13 23.61 2.40
CA SER A 333 20.65 23.04 1.12
C SER A 333 21.47 21.84 0.63
N LYS A 334 22.57 21.49 1.29
CA LYS A 334 23.40 20.32 0.97
C LYS A 334 22.94 19.04 1.66
N VAL A 335 21.88 19.14 2.47
CA VAL A 335 21.38 18.06 3.32
C VAL A 335 19.88 17.95 3.12
N PHE A 336 19.41 16.76 2.73
CA PHE A 336 18.04 16.47 2.40
C PHE A 336 17.44 15.45 3.36
N ALA A 337 16.12 15.48 3.47
CA ALA A 337 15.37 14.49 4.20
C ALA A 337 15.46 13.12 3.54
N ILE A 338 15.62 12.10 4.34
CA ILE A 338 15.53 10.71 3.94
C ILE A 338 14.63 9.93 4.91
N VAL A 339 13.88 9.01 4.38
CA VAL A 339 13.23 7.98 5.18
C VAL A 339 14.24 6.89 5.46
N ASN A 340 14.59 6.70 6.73
CA ASN A 340 15.39 5.59 7.18
C ASN A 340 14.47 4.45 7.56
N ASP A 341 14.66 3.32 6.91
CA ASP A 341 13.88 2.13 7.19
C ASP A 341 14.74 1.08 7.92
N TYR A 342 14.75 1.17 9.22
CA TYR A 342 15.28 0.15 10.11
C TYR A 342 14.16 -0.61 10.83
N SER A 343 13.04 -0.81 10.11
CA SER A 343 11.80 -1.38 10.65
C SER A 343 11.97 -2.70 11.42
N LYS A 344 13.05 -3.45 11.12
CA LYS A 344 13.39 -4.68 11.86
C LYS A 344 13.98 -4.45 13.25
N ARG A 345 14.40 -3.21 13.60
CA ARG A 345 15.02 -2.87 14.89
C ARG A 345 14.38 -1.67 15.55
N ASP A 346 14.32 -0.54 14.87
CA ASP A 346 14.04 0.78 15.48
C ASP A 346 12.82 1.47 14.88
N GLY A 347 12.14 0.86 13.88
CA GLY A 347 11.00 1.45 13.17
C GLY A 347 11.41 2.42 12.06
N ILE A 348 10.42 3.18 11.56
CA ILE A 348 10.63 4.21 10.54
C ILE A 348 10.96 5.52 11.23
N PHE A 349 11.96 6.22 10.76
CA PHE A 349 12.23 7.59 11.17
C PHE A 349 12.80 8.43 10.04
N VAL A 350 12.61 9.72 10.14
CA VAL A 350 13.17 10.69 9.20
C VAL A 350 14.48 11.22 9.76
N SER A 351 15.48 11.32 8.90
CA SER A 351 16.72 12.01 9.22
C SER A 351 17.22 12.79 8.02
N SER A 352 18.32 13.49 8.16
CA SER A 352 18.92 14.31 7.11
C SER A 352 20.31 13.80 6.75
N TYR A 353 20.60 13.73 5.47
CA TYR A 353 21.87 13.26 4.97
C TYR A 353 22.42 14.13 3.85
N SER A 354 23.74 14.07 3.69
CA SER A 354 24.43 14.82 2.64
C SER A 354 23.99 14.39 1.24
N ALA A 355 23.69 15.37 0.41
CA ALA A 355 23.18 15.21 -0.95
C ALA A 355 24.08 14.35 -1.90
N VAL A 356 25.36 14.15 -1.55
CA VAL A 356 26.30 13.34 -2.35
C VAL A 356 26.22 11.83 -2.07
N LEU A 357 25.48 11.43 -1.04
CA LEU A 357 25.26 10.01 -0.76
C LEU A 357 24.23 9.43 -1.72
N ALA A 358 24.32 8.15 -2.02
CA ALA A 358 23.34 7.46 -2.84
C ALA A 358 22.33 6.73 -1.93
N TYR A 359 21.04 7.06 -2.11
CA TYR A 359 19.90 6.38 -1.49
C TYR A 359 18.80 6.18 -2.51
N GLY A 360 17.78 5.44 -2.13
CA GLY A 360 16.71 5.03 -3.01
C GLY A 360 15.96 6.18 -3.69
N VAL A 361 15.71 6.03 -4.95
CA VAL A 361 14.89 6.93 -5.78
C VAL A 361 13.47 6.34 -5.84
N ARG A 362 12.55 6.95 -5.10
CA ARG A 362 11.15 6.56 -5.00
C ARG A 362 10.26 7.70 -5.48
N PRO A 363 10.04 7.83 -6.79
CA PRO A 363 9.30 8.96 -7.36
C PRO A 363 7.80 8.78 -7.22
N PHE A 364 7.06 9.87 -7.37
CA PHE A 364 5.65 9.82 -7.73
C PHE A 364 5.41 10.36 -9.14
N ALA A 365 4.30 9.97 -9.74
CA ALA A 365 3.79 10.49 -11.01
C ALA A 365 2.26 10.56 -10.95
N LEU A 366 1.66 11.34 -11.88
CA LEU A 366 0.22 11.48 -12.01
C LEU A 366 -0.25 10.78 -13.28
N LEU A 367 -1.14 9.79 -13.15
CA LEU A 367 -1.75 9.05 -14.27
C LEU A 367 -3.16 9.56 -14.57
N VAL A 368 -3.50 9.61 -15.88
CA VAL A 368 -4.83 9.96 -16.42
C VAL A 368 -5.35 8.87 -17.34
#